data_4624b50a31c06ac2052af14388ccc1cc
#
_entry.id   4624b50a31c06ac2052af14388ccc1cc
#
_cell.length_a   1.000
_cell.length_b   1.000
_cell.length_c   1.000
_cell.angle_alpha   90.00
_cell.angle_beta   90.00
_cell.angle_gamma   90.00
#
_symmetry.space_group_name_H-M   'P 1'
#
loop_
_entity.id
_entity.type
_entity.pdbx_description
1 polymer ?
#
loop_
_entity_poly.entity_id
_entity_poly.type
_entity_poly.pdbx_seq_one_letter_code
_entity_poly.pdbx_strand_id
1 'polypeptide(L)'
;MPSLDDLRKRISSVKSTQKITKAMKMVAAAKLRKAQENAEKGRPYSEKMNNVILNLSNGISDKESAPKLLVGTGEDKVHLCVVLTSDRGLCGGFNSNIIKKAKNFFEKILKEGKELKIVTVGSKGNDQLKRQYSKNIIEKISFKESKNINYFDASKVGNLIMEKFENKEFDVCTIFYNKFQNVITQIPQAQQIIPLETEKDEGKEDGVSYEFEPDEDEILGNLLPKNISTQIFKAMLERSEEH
;
A
#
# COMPACT_ATOMS: atom_id res chain seq x y z
N MET A 1 23.62 9.59 49.64
CA MET A 1 22.46 10.40 49.22
C MET A 1 22.88 11.34 48.08
N PRO A 2 22.10 11.54 47.03
CA PRO A 2 22.46 12.48 45.98
C PRO A 2 22.56 13.89 46.57
N SER A 3 23.57 14.66 46.13
CA SER A 3 23.76 16.03 46.57
C SER A 3 22.67 16.96 46.04
N LEU A 4 22.44 18.09 46.69
CA LEU A 4 21.48 19.11 46.21
C LEU A 4 21.80 19.57 44.78
N ASP A 5 23.07 19.58 44.42
CA ASP A 5 23.52 19.94 43.08
C ASP A 5 23.17 18.85 42.03
N ASP A 6 23.27 17.59 42.39
CA ASP A 6 22.82 16.47 41.50
C ASP A 6 21.33 16.53 41.28
N LEU A 7 20.54 16.87 42.29
CA LEU A 7 19.09 17.02 42.15
C LEU A 7 18.72 18.19 41.25
N ARG A 8 19.41 19.34 41.40
CA ARG A 8 19.21 20.52 40.52
C ARG A 8 19.55 20.20 39.06
N LYS A 9 20.64 19.51 38.80
CA LYS A 9 21.07 19.07 37.47
C LYS A 9 20.01 18.12 36.87
N ARG A 10 19.50 17.17 37.65
CA ARG A 10 18.43 16.25 37.21
C ARG A 10 17.14 16.99 36.85
N ILE A 11 16.72 17.92 37.71
CA ILE A 11 15.51 18.74 37.44
C ILE A 11 15.69 19.56 36.15
N SER A 12 16.84 20.18 35.94
CA SER A 12 17.14 20.92 34.72
C SER A 12 17.11 20.03 33.48
N SER A 13 17.74 18.85 33.55
CA SER A 13 17.72 17.86 32.46
C SER A 13 16.31 17.38 32.12
N VAL A 14 15.51 17.03 33.14
CA VAL A 14 14.12 16.59 32.94
C VAL A 14 13.27 17.70 32.34
N LYS A 15 13.42 18.96 32.83
CA LYS A 15 12.70 20.11 32.23
C LYS A 15 13.09 20.35 30.78
N SER A 16 14.36 20.18 30.43
CA SER A 16 14.82 20.28 29.03
C SER A 16 14.18 19.16 28.16
N THR A 17 14.25 17.93 28.64
CA THR A 17 13.62 16.77 27.96
C THR A 17 12.12 16.98 27.77
N GLN A 18 11.42 17.50 28.79
CA GLN A 18 9.99 17.81 28.71
C GLN A 18 9.67 18.85 27.61
N LYS A 19 10.49 19.91 27.50
CA LYS A 19 10.32 20.91 26.43
C LYS A 19 10.50 20.29 25.05
N ILE A 20 11.55 19.48 24.89
CA ILE A 20 11.83 18.77 23.63
C ILE A 20 10.67 17.84 23.26
N THR A 21 10.20 17.02 24.20
CA THR A 21 9.10 16.09 23.97
C THR A 21 7.79 16.80 23.61
N LYS A 22 7.53 17.94 24.26
CA LYS A 22 6.36 18.77 23.94
C LYS A 22 6.44 19.34 22.52
N ALA A 23 7.62 19.82 22.12
CA ALA A 23 7.85 20.29 20.75
C ALA A 23 7.68 19.15 19.72
N MET A 24 8.26 17.98 19.99
CA MET A 24 8.11 16.80 19.13
C MET A 24 6.63 16.40 18.99
N LYS A 25 5.85 16.42 20.09
CA LYS A 25 4.40 16.14 20.05
C LYS A 25 3.65 17.11 19.14
N MET A 26 3.97 18.41 19.19
CA MET A 26 3.32 19.39 18.31
C MET A 26 3.68 19.17 16.83
N VAL A 27 4.94 18.88 16.52
CA VAL A 27 5.37 18.58 15.16
C VAL A 27 4.70 17.30 14.65
N ALA A 28 4.68 16.24 15.47
CA ALA A 28 4.01 14.99 15.10
C ALA A 28 2.51 15.19 14.85
N ALA A 29 1.82 15.98 15.70
CA ALA A 29 0.39 16.27 15.49
C ALA A 29 0.13 17.04 14.18
N ALA A 30 0.98 18.02 13.82
CA ALA A 30 0.85 18.76 12.58
C ALA A 30 1.08 17.86 11.35
N LYS A 31 2.06 16.97 11.42
CA LYS A 31 2.36 16.01 10.35
C LYS A 31 1.24 14.99 10.18
N LEU A 32 0.71 14.45 11.29
CA LEU A 32 -0.41 13.53 11.28
C LEU A 32 -1.64 14.16 10.62
N ARG A 33 -1.98 15.39 11.01
CA ARG A 33 -3.10 16.12 10.38
C ARG A 33 -2.92 16.26 8.88
N LYS A 34 -1.73 16.64 8.42
CA LYS A 34 -1.43 16.74 6.99
C LYS A 34 -1.55 15.39 6.26
N ALA A 35 -1.09 14.29 6.91
CA ALA A 35 -1.21 12.95 6.36
C ALA A 35 -2.68 12.52 6.23
N GLN A 36 -3.50 12.79 7.25
CA GLN A 36 -4.95 12.54 7.22
C GLN A 36 -5.64 13.30 6.10
N GLU A 37 -5.39 14.61 5.99
CA GLU A 37 -5.95 15.45 4.92
C GLU A 37 -5.57 14.92 3.53
N ASN A 38 -4.34 14.46 3.34
CA ASN A 38 -3.89 13.88 2.08
C ASN A 38 -4.58 12.54 1.76
N ALA A 39 -4.71 11.66 2.75
CA ALA A 39 -5.40 10.39 2.60
C ALA A 39 -6.89 10.59 2.27
N GLU A 40 -7.57 11.48 2.99
CA GLU A 40 -8.98 11.82 2.74
C GLU A 40 -9.21 12.42 1.36
N LYS A 41 -8.30 13.28 0.88
CA LYS A 41 -8.39 13.86 -0.47
C LYS A 41 -8.14 12.82 -1.58
N GLY A 42 -7.34 11.80 -1.33
CA GLY A 42 -7.04 10.76 -2.30
C GLY A 42 -8.15 9.71 -2.47
N ARG A 43 -8.95 9.47 -1.43
CA ARG A 43 -10.00 8.44 -1.42
C ARG A 43 -11.06 8.62 -2.52
N PRO A 44 -11.69 9.79 -2.68
CA PRO A 44 -12.76 9.95 -3.67
C PRO A 44 -12.31 9.69 -5.11
N TYR A 45 -11.07 10.05 -5.44
CA TYR A 45 -10.53 9.78 -6.77
C TYR A 45 -10.35 8.28 -7.03
N SER A 46 -9.78 7.56 -6.08
CA SER A 46 -9.58 6.10 -6.21
C SER A 46 -10.91 5.34 -6.24
N GLU A 47 -11.92 5.78 -5.48
CA GLU A 47 -13.25 5.19 -5.47
C GLU A 47 -13.98 5.42 -6.80
N LYS A 48 -13.97 6.65 -7.32
CA LYS A 48 -14.55 6.95 -8.63
C LYS A 48 -13.87 6.18 -9.76
N MET A 49 -12.53 6.09 -9.74
CA MET A 49 -11.79 5.32 -10.73
C MET A 49 -12.16 3.84 -10.67
N ASN A 50 -12.26 3.25 -9.48
CA ASN A 50 -12.71 1.87 -9.33
C ASN A 50 -14.13 1.66 -9.88
N ASN A 51 -15.06 2.57 -9.59
CA ASN A 51 -16.43 2.48 -10.09
C ASN A 51 -16.48 2.55 -11.62
N VAL A 52 -15.70 3.43 -12.25
CA VAL A 52 -15.62 3.50 -13.72
C VAL A 52 -15.09 2.20 -14.30
N ILE A 53 -14.02 1.63 -13.72
CA ILE A 53 -13.45 0.36 -14.18
C ILE A 53 -14.43 -0.79 -13.97
N LEU A 54 -15.17 -0.84 -12.85
CA LEU A 54 -16.19 -1.83 -12.59
C LEU A 54 -17.33 -1.76 -13.62
N ASN A 55 -17.80 -0.55 -13.95
CA ASN A 55 -18.84 -0.35 -14.94
C ASN A 55 -18.38 -0.79 -16.33
N LEU A 56 -17.15 -0.43 -16.73
CA LEU A 56 -16.55 -0.88 -17.99
C LEU A 56 -16.38 -2.41 -18.02
N SER A 57 -15.91 -3.00 -16.91
CA SER A 57 -15.71 -4.46 -16.83
C SER A 57 -17.01 -5.26 -16.93
N ASN A 58 -18.12 -4.70 -16.47
CA ASN A 58 -19.44 -5.31 -16.57
C ASN A 58 -20.00 -5.26 -18.03
N GLY A 59 -19.53 -4.30 -18.83
CA GLY A 59 -19.88 -4.19 -20.25
C GLY A 59 -19.17 -5.21 -21.15
N ILE A 60 -18.05 -5.78 -20.70
CA ILE A 60 -17.28 -6.75 -21.49
C ILE A 60 -18.02 -8.08 -21.54
N SER A 61 -18.59 -8.38 -22.71
CA SER A 61 -19.32 -9.65 -22.96
C SER A 61 -18.39 -10.83 -23.17
N ASP A 62 -17.16 -10.59 -23.70
CA ASP A 62 -16.19 -11.64 -24.02
C ASP A 62 -14.98 -11.56 -23.09
N LYS A 63 -14.85 -12.56 -22.20
CA LYS A 63 -13.73 -12.66 -21.25
C LYS A 63 -12.40 -12.98 -21.93
N GLU A 64 -12.40 -13.53 -23.15
CA GLU A 64 -11.16 -13.89 -23.84
C GLU A 64 -10.47 -12.65 -24.44
N SER A 65 -11.24 -11.64 -24.83
CA SER A 65 -10.74 -10.35 -25.34
C SER A 65 -10.40 -9.36 -24.21
N ALA A 66 -10.90 -9.60 -23.00
CA ALA A 66 -10.73 -8.67 -21.89
C ALA A 66 -9.24 -8.46 -21.48
N PRO A 67 -8.86 -7.25 -21.07
CA PRO A 67 -7.50 -6.98 -20.61
C PRO A 67 -7.05 -7.93 -19.48
N LYS A 68 -5.87 -8.52 -19.62
CA LYS A 68 -5.32 -9.48 -18.63
C LYS A 68 -5.17 -8.91 -17.22
N LEU A 69 -4.99 -7.62 -17.09
CA LEU A 69 -4.97 -6.95 -15.78
C LEU A 69 -6.29 -7.06 -15.02
N LEU A 70 -7.40 -7.20 -15.78
CA LEU A 70 -8.73 -7.30 -15.22
C LEU A 70 -9.11 -8.76 -14.93
N VAL A 71 -8.86 -9.66 -15.89
CA VAL A 71 -9.31 -11.07 -15.81
C VAL A 71 -8.21 -12.03 -15.34
N GLY A 72 -6.97 -11.58 -15.30
CA GLY A 72 -5.82 -12.41 -14.95
C GLY A 72 -5.20 -13.14 -16.13
N THR A 73 -4.20 -13.97 -15.85
CA THR A 73 -3.53 -14.85 -16.82
C THR A 73 -4.29 -16.16 -17.04
N GLY A 74 -5.30 -16.45 -16.21
CA GLY A 74 -5.97 -17.76 -16.16
C GLY A 74 -5.22 -18.78 -15.28
N GLU A 75 -4.03 -18.43 -14.79
CA GLU A 75 -3.23 -19.24 -13.88
C GLU A 75 -3.16 -18.60 -12.51
N ASP A 76 -2.86 -19.42 -11.49
CA ASP A 76 -2.75 -19.01 -10.08
C ASP A 76 -1.54 -19.72 -9.44
N LYS A 77 -0.40 -19.69 -10.15
CA LYS A 77 0.81 -20.41 -9.75
C LYS A 77 1.84 -19.51 -9.07
N VAL A 78 1.99 -18.29 -9.55
CA VAL A 78 3.02 -17.36 -9.09
C VAL A 78 2.38 -16.10 -8.50
N HIS A 79 2.61 -15.89 -7.20
CA HIS A 79 2.07 -14.75 -6.47
C HIS A 79 3.13 -13.68 -6.21
N LEU A 80 2.88 -12.45 -6.66
CA LEU A 80 3.64 -11.27 -6.29
C LEU A 80 3.00 -10.59 -5.08
N CYS A 81 3.74 -10.49 -4.00
CA CYS A 81 3.30 -9.82 -2.77
C CYS A 81 4.10 -8.54 -2.56
N VAL A 82 3.42 -7.40 -2.61
CA VAL A 82 4.03 -6.08 -2.38
C VAL A 82 3.74 -5.62 -0.98
N VAL A 83 4.78 -5.53 -0.14
CA VAL A 83 4.63 -5.19 1.28
C VAL A 83 5.06 -3.75 1.53
N LEU A 84 4.07 -2.89 1.84
CA LEU A 84 4.29 -1.47 2.09
C LEU A 84 4.49 -1.23 3.59
N THR A 85 5.72 -0.91 3.97
CA THR A 85 6.10 -0.57 5.35
C THR A 85 6.74 0.81 5.40
N SER A 86 7.02 1.32 6.59
CA SER A 86 7.78 2.54 6.72
C SER A 86 9.28 2.34 6.50
N ASP A 87 9.97 3.42 6.16
CA ASP A 87 11.43 3.48 6.15
C ASP A 87 12.01 3.82 7.54
N ARG A 88 11.18 4.35 8.44
CA ARG A 88 11.54 4.73 9.80
C ARG A 88 11.09 3.70 10.81
N GLY A 89 11.75 3.67 11.96
CA GLY A 89 11.35 2.89 13.13
C GLY A 89 10.59 3.74 14.14
N LEU A 90 10.33 3.16 15.30
CA LEU A 90 9.63 3.78 16.43
C LEU A 90 8.18 4.16 16.15
N CYS A 91 7.53 3.41 15.25
CA CYS A 91 6.12 3.56 14.86
C CYS A 91 5.20 2.49 15.53
N GLY A 92 5.50 2.10 16.76
CA GLY A 92 4.71 1.10 17.49
C GLY A 92 4.61 -0.23 16.74
N GLY A 93 3.40 -0.76 16.62
CA GLY A 93 3.11 -2.01 15.94
C GLY A 93 2.93 -1.90 14.42
N PHE A 94 3.05 -0.72 13.82
CA PHE A 94 2.75 -0.45 12.42
C PHE A 94 3.41 -1.46 11.46
N ASN A 95 4.73 -1.53 11.47
CA ASN A 95 5.47 -2.41 10.58
C ASN A 95 5.27 -3.90 10.91
N SER A 96 5.29 -4.24 12.20
CA SER A 96 5.17 -5.63 12.66
C SER A 96 3.80 -6.24 12.35
N ASN A 97 2.73 -5.46 12.44
CA ASN A 97 1.37 -5.92 12.15
C ASN A 97 1.18 -6.23 10.66
N ILE A 98 1.65 -5.35 9.76
CA ILE A 98 1.64 -5.61 8.30
C ILE A 98 2.43 -6.88 7.98
N ILE A 99 3.64 -6.98 8.52
CA ILE A 99 4.54 -8.10 8.26
C ILE A 99 3.94 -9.41 8.77
N LYS A 100 3.30 -9.39 9.95
CA LYS A 100 2.60 -10.56 10.47
C LYS A 100 1.47 -11.00 9.54
N LYS A 101 0.66 -10.06 9.04
CA LYS A 101 -0.41 -10.37 8.08
C LYS A 101 0.17 -10.91 6.77
N ALA A 102 1.22 -10.29 6.25
CA ALA A 102 1.88 -10.75 5.03
C ALA A 102 2.47 -12.15 5.19
N LYS A 103 3.17 -12.45 6.30
CA LYS A 103 3.73 -13.77 6.58
C LYS A 103 2.67 -14.86 6.63
N ASN A 104 1.55 -14.62 7.30
CA ASN A 104 0.44 -15.57 7.34
C ASN A 104 -0.08 -15.88 5.93
N PHE A 105 -0.14 -14.89 5.06
CA PHE A 105 -0.53 -15.06 3.66
C PHE A 105 0.53 -15.81 2.85
N PHE A 106 1.81 -15.51 3.05
CA PHE A 106 2.94 -16.20 2.40
C PHE A 106 2.94 -17.69 2.74
N GLU A 107 2.75 -18.02 4.01
CA GLU A 107 2.67 -19.42 4.46
C GLU A 107 1.50 -20.16 3.80
N LYS A 108 0.37 -19.50 3.59
CA LYS A 108 -0.78 -20.08 2.88
C LYS A 108 -0.42 -20.40 1.43
N ILE A 109 0.16 -19.44 0.70
CA ILE A 109 0.59 -19.62 -0.69
C ILE A 109 1.61 -20.76 -0.82
N LEU A 110 2.62 -20.78 0.05
CA LEU A 110 3.65 -21.83 0.01
C LEU A 110 3.11 -23.21 0.37
N LYS A 111 2.13 -23.30 1.29
CA LYS A 111 1.45 -24.57 1.62
C LYS A 111 0.59 -25.08 0.45
N GLU A 112 0.04 -24.20 -0.36
CA GLU A 112 -0.69 -24.53 -1.59
C GLU A 112 0.25 -24.96 -2.74
N GLY A 113 1.55 -24.94 -2.52
CA GLY A 113 2.57 -25.33 -3.53
C GLY A 113 2.81 -24.27 -4.61
N LYS A 114 2.36 -23.03 -4.37
CA LYS A 114 2.53 -21.91 -5.29
C LYS A 114 3.85 -21.20 -5.07
N GLU A 115 4.34 -20.52 -6.10
CA GLU A 115 5.57 -19.72 -6.04
C GLU A 115 5.27 -18.34 -5.43
N LEU A 116 6.13 -17.90 -4.52
CA LEU A 116 6.04 -16.61 -3.86
C LEU A 116 7.17 -15.69 -4.31
N LYS A 117 6.83 -14.51 -4.83
CA LYS A 117 7.74 -13.39 -5.09
C LYS A 117 7.35 -12.21 -4.21
N ILE A 118 8.33 -11.49 -3.67
CA ILE A 118 8.09 -10.39 -2.73
C ILE A 118 8.80 -9.14 -3.23
N VAL A 119 8.06 -8.04 -3.28
CA VAL A 119 8.59 -6.68 -3.40
C VAL A 119 8.38 -5.97 -2.08
N THR A 120 9.45 -5.41 -1.53
CA THR A 120 9.36 -4.62 -0.29
C THR A 120 9.43 -3.13 -0.61
N VAL A 121 8.43 -2.38 -0.16
CA VAL A 121 8.37 -0.93 -0.22
C VAL A 121 8.48 -0.40 1.21
N GLY A 122 9.63 0.19 1.52
CA GLY A 122 10.05 0.56 2.86
C GLY A 122 11.12 -0.38 3.44
N SER A 123 12.18 0.22 3.98
CA SER A 123 13.35 -0.52 4.47
C SER A 123 13.03 -1.45 5.64
N LYS A 124 12.08 -1.07 6.52
CA LYS A 124 11.75 -1.87 7.71
C LYS A 124 11.08 -3.20 7.38
N GLY A 125 10.28 -3.25 6.31
CA GLY A 125 9.73 -4.50 5.78
C GLY A 125 10.82 -5.44 5.30
N ASN A 126 11.72 -4.93 4.47
CA ASN A 126 12.85 -5.70 3.98
C ASN A 126 13.72 -6.26 5.13
N ASP A 127 14.05 -5.44 6.13
CA ASP A 127 14.90 -5.84 7.25
C ASP A 127 14.32 -7.02 8.06
N GLN A 128 13.01 -7.08 8.19
CA GLN A 128 12.32 -8.16 8.91
C GLN A 128 12.04 -9.39 8.04
N LEU A 129 11.72 -9.19 6.75
CA LEU A 129 11.38 -10.29 5.84
C LEU A 129 12.62 -11.03 5.32
N LYS A 130 13.74 -10.34 5.11
CA LYS A 130 14.96 -10.94 4.57
C LYS A 130 15.51 -12.11 5.39
N ARG A 131 15.19 -12.19 6.68
CA ARG A 131 15.66 -13.30 7.54
C ARG A 131 15.08 -14.66 7.13
N GLN A 132 13.83 -14.67 6.66
CA GLN A 132 13.13 -15.92 6.32
C GLN A 132 12.86 -16.06 4.83
N TYR A 133 12.71 -14.94 4.11
CA TYR A 133 12.24 -14.89 2.72
C TYR A 133 13.27 -14.24 1.78
N SER A 134 14.57 -14.30 2.11
CA SER A 134 15.62 -13.66 1.29
C SER A 134 15.61 -14.12 -0.17
N LYS A 135 15.29 -15.40 -0.43
CA LYS A 135 15.22 -15.99 -1.77
C LYS A 135 13.98 -15.56 -2.56
N ASN A 136 12.93 -15.14 -1.85
CA ASN A 136 11.66 -14.73 -2.45
C ASN A 136 11.61 -13.22 -2.71
N ILE A 137 12.46 -12.42 -2.04
CA ILE A 137 12.51 -10.97 -2.25
C ILE A 137 13.24 -10.69 -3.56
N ILE A 138 12.47 -10.21 -4.54
CA ILE A 138 12.98 -9.89 -5.88
C ILE A 138 13.37 -8.41 -6.02
N GLU A 139 12.75 -7.52 -5.24
CA GLU A 139 13.02 -6.09 -5.33
C GLU A 139 12.82 -5.39 -3.98
N LYS A 140 13.59 -4.33 -3.77
CA LYS A 140 13.54 -3.48 -2.59
C LYS A 140 13.49 -2.02 -2.99
N ILE A 141 12.41 -1.34 -2.64
CA ILE A 141 12.21 0.09 -2.88
C ILE A 141 12.20 0.82 -1.53
N SER A 142 12.89 1.96 -1.47
CA SER A 142 12.91 2.84 -0.30
C SER A 142 12.71 4.28 -0.73
N PHE A 143 11.88 5.01 0.01
CA PHE A 143 11.62 6.42 -0.21
C PHE A 143 12.17 7.28 0.94
N LYS A 144 13.20 6.80 1.62
CA LYS A 144 13.81 7.46 2.79
C LYS A 144 14.28 8.89 2.51
N GLU A 145 14.69 9.15 1.26
CA GLU A 145 15.18 10.46 0.82
C GLU A 145 14.05 11.40 0.38
N SER A 146 12.87 10.86 0.10
CA SER A 146 11.70 11.64 -0.29
C SER A 146 11.12 12.36 0.92
N LYS A 147 11.04 13.70 0.86
CA LYS A 147 10.47 14.52 1.95
C LYS A 147 8.94 14.34 2.06
N ASN A 148 8.28 14.13 0.93
CA ASN A 148 6.85 13.85 0.85
C ASN A 148 6.64 12.80 -0.25
N ILE A 149 5.84 11.79 0.03
CA ILE A 149 5.42 10.80 -0.96
C ILE A 149 4.43 11.48 -1.92
N ASN A 150 4.66 11.29 -3.19
CA ASN A 150 3.82 11.82 -4.26
C ASN A 150 3.39 10.71 -5.22
N TYR A 151 2.51 11.06 -6.16
CA TYR A 151 2.01 10.09 -7.15
C TYR A 151 3.13 9.49 -8.02
N PHE A 152 4.18 10.26 -8.32
CA PHE A 152 5.32 9.78 -9.09
C PHE A 152 6.08 8.66 -8.37
N ASP A 153 6.19 8.73 -7.04
CA ASP A 153 6.80 7.66 -6.25
C ASP A 153 5.96 6.38 -6.30
N ALA A 154 4.65 6.51 -6.23
CA ALA A 154 3.73 5.38 -6.39
C ALA A 154 3.76 4.80 -7.81
N SER A 155 3.86 5.65 -8.83
CA SER A 155 3.98 5.23 -10.23
C SER A 155 5.24 4.40 -10.50
N LYS A 156 6.36 4.68 -9.81
CA LYS A 156 7.57 3.85 -9.91
C LYS A 156 7.29 2.40 -9.48
N VAL A 157 6.55 2.24 -8.38
CA VAL A 157 6.16 0.91 -7.90
C VAL A 157 5.16 0.28 -8.86
N GLY A 158 4.17 1.07 -9.33
CA GLY A 158 3.18 0.62 -10.31
C GLY A 158 3.81 0.14 -11.62
N ASN A 159 4.73 0.91 -12.19
CA ASN A 159 5.44 0.56 -13.42
C ASN A 159 6.29 -0.71 -13.24
N LEU A 160 6.96 -0.88 -12.11
CA LEU A 160 7.69 -2.12 -11.82
C LEU A 160 6.76 -3.34 -11.80
N ILE A 161 5.57 -3.22 -11.20
CA ILE A 161 4.59 -4.31 -11.16
C ILE A 161 4.08 -4.60 -12.57
N MET A 162 3.79 -3.55 -13.36
CA MET A 162 3.32 -3.69 -14.74
C MET A 162 4.36 -4.37 -15.62
N GLU A 163 5.62 -3.94 -15.58
CA GLU A 163 6.74 -4.54 -16.32
C GLU A 163 6.86 -6.03 -16.01
N LYS A 164 6.80 -6.41 -14.74
CA LYS A 164 6.86 -7.81 -14.32
C LYS A 164 5.65 -8.62 -14.76
N PHE A 165 4.48 -8.01 -14.80
CA PHE A 165 3.26 -8.66 -15.31
C PHE A 165 3.32 -8.89 -16.82
N GLU A 166 3.76 -7.91 -17.59
CA GLU A 166 3.95 -8.01 -19.03
C GLU A 166 4.99 -9.10 -19.38
N ASN A 167 6.06 -9.20 -18.56
CA ASN A 167 7.07 -10.25 -18.67
C ASN A 167 6.58 -11.64 -18.18
N LYS A 168 5.32 -11.75 -17.75
CA LYS A 168 4.73 -13.01 -17.23
C LYS A 168 5.49 -13.58 -16.01
N GLU A 169 6.04 -12.72 -15.19
CA GLU A 169 6.78 -13.13 -13.99
C GLU A 169 5.89 -13.55 -12.84
N PHE A 170 4.61 -13.20 -12.87
CA PHE A 170 3.61 -13.59 -11.86
C PHE A 170 2.20 -13.59 -12.45
N ASP A 171 1.26 -14.24 -11.75
CA ASP A 171 -0.15 -14.36 -12.13
C ASP A 171 -1.04 -13.44 -11.28
N VAL A 172 -0.77 -13.40 -9.98
CA VAL A 172 -1.57 -12.67 -8.99
C VAL A 172 -0.69 -11.67 -8.24
N CYS A 173 -1.16 -10.42 -8.09
CA CYS A 173 -0.50 -9.41 -7.29
C CYS A 173 -1.36 -8.96 -6.12
N THR A 174 -0.81 -9.05 -4.90
CA THR A 174 -1.46 -8.61 -3.67
C THR A 174 -0.60 -7.57 -2.96
N ILE A 175 -1.18 -6.42 -2.60
CA ILE A 175 -0.53 -5.39 -1.80
C ILE A 175 -0.91 -5.53 -0.33
N PHE A 176 0.06 -5.32 0.55
CA PHE A 176 -0.11 -5.32 2.01
C PHE A 176 0.19 -3.93 2.55
N TYR A 177 -0.77 -3.32 3.22
CA TYR A 177 -0.64 -1.99 3.80
C TYR A 177 -1.50 -1.85 5.05
N ASN A 178 -1.30 -0.80 5.83
CA ASN A 178 -2.21 -0.46 6.93
C ASN A 178 -3.23 0.58 6.46
N LYS A 179 -4.52 0.27 6.58
CA LYS A 179 -5.59 1.23 6.40
C LYS A 179 -5.71 2.07 7.67
N PHE A 180 -5.62 3.38 7.52
CA PHE A 180 -5.81 4.32 8.61
C PHE A 180 -7.29 4.37 9.03
N GLN A 181 -7.56 4.03 10.27
CA GLN A 181 -8.89 4.16 10.88
C GLN A 181 -8.94 5.37 11.82
N ASN A 182 -7.98 5.48 12.72
CA ASN A 182 -7.77 6.61 13.62
C ASN A 182 -6.33 6.63 14.12
N VAL A 183 -5.98 7.64 14.94
CA VAL A 183 -4.62 7.85 15.45
C VAL A 183 -4.04 6.65 16.20
N ILE A 184 -4.90 5.85 16.83
CA ILE A 184 -4.47 4.70 17.66
C ILE A 184 -4.59 3.40 16.87
N THR A 185 -5.56 3.31 15.96
CA THR A 185 -5.94 2.06 15.29
C THR A 185 -5.65 2.12 13.80
N GLN A 186 -4.82 1.18 13.36
CA GLN A 186 -4.52 0.94 11.95
C GLN A 186 -4.78 -0.53 11.66
N ILE A 187 -5.46 -0.80 10.56
CA ILE A 187 -5.92 -2.14 10.21
C ILE A 187 -5.05 -2.67 9.07
N PRO A 188 -4.22 -3.70 9.31
CA PRO A 188 -3.47 -4.33 8.23
C PRO A 188 -4.41 -4.90 7.18
N GLN A 189 -4.23 -4.53 5.93
CA GLN A 189 -5.00 -4.99 4.77
C GLN A 189 -4.13 -5.86 3.87
N ALA A 190 -4.77 -6.81 3.22
CA ALA A 190 -4.26 -7.50 2.05
C ALA A 190 -5.27 -7.24 0.94
N GLN A 191 -4.84 -6.61 -0.13
CA GLN A 191 -5.71 -6.24 -1.24
C GLN A 191 -5.10 -6.77 -2.52
N GLN A 192 -5.84 -7.60 -3.24
CA GLN A 192 -5.45 -8.03 -4.58
C GLN A 192 -5.63 -6.87 -5.55
N ILE A 193 -4.65 -6.64 -6.42
CA ILE A 193 -4.69 -5.59 -7.44
C ILE A 193 -4.54 -6.13 -8.86
N ILE A 194 -4.07 -7.37 -9.03
CA ILE A 194 -4.03 -8.09 -10.31
C ILE A 194 -4.32 -9.57 -10.02
N PRO A 195 -5.29 -10.18 -10.71
CA PRO A 195 -6.37 -9.52 -11.42
C PRO A 195 -7.18 -8.62 -10.49
N LEU A 196 -7.82 -7.62 -11.06
CA LEU A 196 -8.63 -6.69 -10.28
C LEU A 196 -9.82 -7.44 -9.69
N GLU A 197 -9.95 -7.44 -8.35
CA GLU A 197 -11.15 -7.97 -7.71
C GLU A 197 -12.33 -7.07 -8.06
N THR A 198 -13.16 -7.55 -8.96
CA THR A 198 -14.49 -6.97 -9.19
C THR A 198 -15.40 -7.55 -8.12
N GLU A 199 -15.44 -6.96 -6.94
CA GLU A 199 -16.52 -7.25 -6.00
C GLU A 199 -17.83 -6.93 -6.72
N LYS A 200 -18.63 -7.95 -6.96
CA LYS A 200 -20.03 -7.75 -7.32
C LYS A 200 -20.71 -7.14 -6.11
N ASP A 201 -20.71 -5.83 -6.04
CA ASP A 201 -21.62 -5.11 -5.15
C ASP A 201 -23.04 -5.37 -5.67
N GLU A 202 -23.67 -6.43 -5.17
CA GLU A 202 -25.04 -6.85 -5.50
C GLU A 202 -26.09 -5.82 -5.06
N GLY A 203 -25.78 -4.53 -4.99
CA GLY A 203 -26.70 -3.58 -4.41
C GLY A 203 -26.62 -2.12 -4.85
N LYS A 204 -25.71 -1.73 -5.71
CA LYS A 204 -25.66 -0.38 -6.24
C LYS A 204 -25.65 -0.36 -7.76
N GLU A 205 -26.82 -0.59 -8.33
CA GLU A 205 -27.15 -0.01 -9.62
C GLU A 205 -27.26 1.52 -9.41
N ASP A 206 -26.14 2.22 -9.40
CA ASP A 206 -26.14 3.61 -9.80
C ASP A 206 -26.48 3.59 -11.31
N GLY A 207 -27.75 3.81 -11.64
CA GLY A 207 -28.30 3.73 -12.99
C GLY A 207 -27.79 4.82 -13.94
N VAL A 208 -26.49 5.11 -13.85
CA VAL A 208 -25.77 5.99 -14.77
C VAL A 208 -25.15 5.11 -15.85
N SER A 209 -25.83 5.04 -16.99
CA SER A 209 -25.24 4.51 -18.21
C SER A 209 -24.23 5.54 -18.72
N TYR A 210 -22.96 5.15 -18.78
CA TYR A 210 -21.92 5.96 -19.39
C TYR A 210 -21.84 5.63 -20.87
N GLU A 211 -21.84 6.62 -21.72
CA GLU A 211 -21.42 6.48 -23.12
C GLU A 211 -19.90 6.67 -23.16
N PHE A 212 -19.20 5.70 -23.76
CA PHE A 212 -17.75 5.70 -23.83
C PHE A 212 -17.29 6.03 -25.24
N GLU A 213 -16.39 6.99 -25.37
CA GLU A 213 -15.69 7.33 -26.61
C GLU A 213 -14.17 7.37 -26.33
N PRO A 214 -13.30 6.76 -27.15
CA PRO A 214 -13.60 6.14 -28.44
C PRO A 214 -14.05 4.67 -28.34
N ASP A 215 -13.42 3.81 -27.49
CA ASP A 215 -13.75 2.39 -27.35
C ASP A 215 -13.46 1.93 -25.91
N GLU A 216 -14.28 1.05 -25.37
CA GLU A 216 -14.18 0.53 -24.00
C GLU A 216 -12.81 -0.12 -23.77
N ASP A 217 -12.29 -0.87 -24.72
CA ASP A 217 -11.01 -1.58 -24.60
C ASP A 217 -9.81 -0.60 -24.57
N GLU A 218 -9.83 0.44 -25.38
CA GLU A 218 -8.81 1.47 -25.38
C GLU A 218 -8.80 2.27 -24.07
N ILE A 219 -9.98 2.57 -23.56
CA ILE A 219 -10.16 3.28 -22.29
C ILE A 219 -9.63 2.41 -21.15
N LEU A 220 -9.98 1.11 -21.09
CA LEU A 220 -9.49 0.18 -20.09
C LEU A 220 -7.98 -0.01 -20.17
N GLY A 221 -7.43 -0.13 -21.37
CA GLY A 221 -5.98 -0.22 -21.59
C GLY A 221 -5.21 0.95 -20.98
N ASN A 222 -5.80 2.15 -21.00
CA ASN A 222 -5.21 3.36 -20.40
C ASN A 222 -5.51 3.52 -18.90
N LEU A 223 -6.68 3.09 -18.44
CA LEU A 223 -7.12 3.29 -17.06
C LEU A 223 -6.55 2.25 -16.09
N LEU A 224 -6.43 0.98 -16.52
CA LEU A 224 -5.97 -0.09 -15.64
C LEU A 224 -4.54 0.13 -15.09
N PRO A 225 -3.54 0.51 -15.89
CA PRO A 225 -2.22 0.85 -15.36
C PRO A 225 -2.24 2.04 -14.40
N LYS A 226 -3.06 3.06 -14.71
CA LYS A 226 -3.24 4.22 -13.84
C LYS A 226 -3.93 3.85 -12.53
N ASN A 227 -4.88 2.92 -12.58
CA ASN A 227 -5.57 2.42 -11.38
C ASN A 227 -4.61 1.70 -10.44
N ILE A 228 -3.73 0.83 -10.96
CA ILE A 228 -2.71 0.14 -10.16
C ILE A 228 -1.84 1.18 -9.42
N SER A 229 -1.32 2.18 -10.14
CA SER A 229 -0.53 3.26 -9.54
C SER A 229 -1.33 4.06 -8.50
N THR A 230 -2.62 4.29 -8.75
CA THR A 230 -3.52 5.00 -7.84
C THR A 230 -3.82 4.20 -6.57
N GLN A 231 -4.03 2.89 -6.68
CA GLN A 231 -4.23 2.02 -5.53
C GLN A 231 -2.97 1.95 -4.66
N ILE A 232 -1.79 1.88 -5.28
CA ILE A 232 -0.52 1.94 -4.58
C ILE A 232 -0.34 3.30 -3.91
N PHE A 233 -0.67 4.39 -4.59
CA PHE A 233 -0.59 5.74 -4.02
C PHE A 233 -1.51 5.89 -2.81
N LYS A 234 -2.76 5.42 -2.92
CA LYS A 234 -3.69 5.37 -1.78
C LYS A 234 -3.09 4.59 -0.61
N ALA A 235 -2.58 3.39 -0.86
CA ALA A 235 -1.95 2.56 0.16
C ALA A 235 -0.72 3.22 0.79
N MET A 236 0.05 4.00 0.01
CA MET A 236 1.19 4.78 0.50
C MET A 236 0.76 6.00 1.32
N LEU A 237 -0.35 6.66 0.98
CA LEU A 237 -0.90 7.78 1.76
C LEU A 237 -1.50 7.34 3.11
N GLU A 238 -2.03 6.13 3.17
CA GLU A 238 -2.54 5.54 4.43
C GLU A 238 -1.42 5.24 5.45
N ARG A 239 -0.14 5.38 5.06
CA ARG A 239 1.03 5.25 5.96
C ARG A 239 1.24 6.52 6.79
N SER A 240 0.29 6.85 7.65
CA SER A 240 0.34 8.05 8.50
C SER A 240 1.52 8.07 9.51
N GLU A 241 2.17 6.94 9.71
CA GLU A 241 3.25 6.77 10.70
C GLU A 241 4.64 7.15 10.18
N GLU A 242 4.81 7.47 8.91
CA GLU A 242 6.12 7.83 8.35
C GLU A 242 6.57 9.26 8.66
N HIS A 243 5.78 10.00 9.40
CA HIS A 243 6.03 11.44 9.59
C HIS A 243 6.53 11.80 10.98
#